data_c50274040ddfbb2e3b82f43f572a8f0b
#
_entry.id   c50274040ddfbb2e3b82f43f572a8f0b
#
_cell.length_a   1.000
_cell.length_b   1.000
_cell.length_c   1.000
_cell.angle_alpha   90.00
_cell.angle_beta   90.00
_cell.angle_gamma   90.00
#
_symmetry.space_group_name_H-M   'P 1'
#
loop_
_entity.id
_entity.type
_entity.pdbx_description
1 polymer ?
#
loop_
_entity_poly.entity_id
_entity_poly.type
_entity_poly.pdbx_seq_one_letter_code
_entity_poly.pdbx_strand_id
1 'polypeptide(L)'
;MPVYAGELEGEFCTPTGAALLKHFVKEYGNMPVMSIENTGCGMGSKNFPIANCLRAYIGENAHSDGMYEKDKIHDKIIELRCNLDDMAPEDIAYATELLMDEGACDVYTLNIQMKKNRPGIMLCCMCKQNEKEKFAGLIFKHTSTIGIREYECNRYILKRENIVIDTGYGKVQAKKSEGYGTKRIKAEYEDIARIAKETGLPISEVRKKINI
;
A
#
# COMPACT_ATOMS: atom_id res chain seq x y z
N MET A 1 -10.45 21.93 -3.52
CA MET A 1 -9.34 22.67 -2.93
C MET A 1 -9.54 22.67 -1.42
N PRO A 2 -8.63 22.13 -0.62
CA PRO A 2 -8.71 22.21 0.84
C PRO A 2 -8.53 23.67 1.29
N VAL A 3 -9.26 24.06 2.32
CA VAL A 3 -9.19 25.38 2.96
C VAL A 3 -9.21 25.21 4.47
N TYR A 4 -8.61 26.13 5.19
CA TYR A 4 -8.64 26.14 6.64
C TYR A 4 -8.82 27.59 7.14
N ALA A 5 -9.38 27.75 8.33
CA ALA A 5 -9.48 29.04 8.99
C ALA A 5 -8.18 29.28 9.78
N GLY A 6 -7.55 30.43 9.56
CA GLY A 6 -6.42 30.88 10.37
C GLY A 6 -6.87 31.75 11.55
N GLU A 7 -5.91 32.14 12.41
CA GLU A 7 -6.17 32.99 13.56
C GLU A 7 -6.37 34.47 13.19
N LEU A 8 -6.00 34.85 11.97
CA LEU A 8 -6.08 36.24 11.47
C LEU A 8 -7.31 36.37 10.57
N GLU A 9 -8.12 37.39 10.84
CA GLU A 9 -9.25 37.76 10.00
C GLU A 9 -8.75 38.58 8.78
N GLY A 10 -9.08 38.09 7.59
CA GLY A 10 -8.76 38.75 6.35
C GLY A 10 -8.77 37.84 5.13
N GLU A 11 -8.78 38.45 3.95
CA GLU A 11 -8.71 37.76 2.68
C GLU A 11 -7.23 37.63 2.26
N PHE A 12 -6.67 36.42 2.43
CA PHE A 12 -5.30 36.10 1.99
C PHE A 12 -5.25 35.51 0.58
N CYS A 13 -6.38 35.07 0.07
CA CYS A 13 -6.50 34.54 -1.28
C CYS A 13 -7.75 35.13 -1.94
N THR A 14 -7.56 35.87 -3.01
CA THR A 14 -8.68 36.44 -3.77
C THR A 14 -9.45 35.37 -4.51
N PRO A 15 -10.74 35.61 -4.89
CA PRO A 15 -11.50 34.67 -5.71
C PRO A 15 -10.78 34.28 -7.01
N THR A 16 -10.09 35.22 -7.66
CA THR A 16 -9.27 34.95 -8.84
C THR A 16 -8.09 34.04 -8.52
N GLY A 17 -7.37 34.30 -7.41
CA GLY A 17 -6.28 33.46 -6.95
C GLY A 17 -6.76 32.03 -6.65
N ALA A 18 -7.90 31.89 -5.98
CA ALA A 18 -8.52 30.61 -5.69
C ALA A 18 -8.90 29.84 -6.98
N ALA A 19 -9.44 30.54 -7.99
CA ALA A 19 -9.78 29.96 -9.28
C ALA A 19 -8.54 29.45 -10.03
N LEU A 20 -7.45 30.22 -10.03
CA LEU A 20 -6.18 29.82 -10.64
C LEU A 20 -5.59 28.58 -9.92
N LEU A 21 -5.56 28.59 -8.59
CA LEU A 21 -5.08 27.44 -7.81
C LEU A 21 -5.93 26.21 -8.09
N LYS A 22 -7.27 26.33 -8.15
CA LYS A 22 -8.16 25.22 -8.48
C LYS A 22 -7.92 24.65 -9.88
N HIS A 23 -7.54 25.49 -10.83
CA HIS A 23 -7.35 25.09 -12.23
C HIS A 23 -5.97 24.42 -12.43
N PHE A 24 -4.90 24.97 -11.87
CA PHE A 24 -3.54 24.56 -12.17
C PHE A 24 -2.97 23.54 -11.18
N VAL A 25 -3.43 23.54 -9.92
CA VAL A 25 -2.88 22.62 -8.91
C VAL A 25 -3.41 21.21 -9.12
N LYS A 26 -2.49 20.27 -9.27
CA LYS A 26 -2.79 18.84 -9.43
C LYS A 26 -2.90 18.11 -8.09
N GLU A 27 -2.14 18.57 -7.11
CA GLU A 27 -2.05 17.92 -5.80
C GLU A 27 -1.92 18.95 -4.68
N TYR A 28 -2.50 18.67 -3.51
CA TYR A 28 -2.44 19.52 -2.32
C TYR A 28 -1.79 18.73 -1.19
N GLY A 29 -0.80 19.31 -0.54
CA GLY A 29 -0.07 18.66 0.53
C GLY A 29 1.09 19.50 1.07
N ASN A 30 1.94 18.87 1.83
CA ASN A 30 3.19 19.47 2.30
C ASN A 30 4.17 19.62 1.13
N MET A 31 5.01 20.65 1.19
CA MET A 31 6.09 20.82 0.22
C MET A 31 7.00 19.58 0.22
N PRO A 32 7.21 18.95 -0.94
CA PRO A 32 8.13 17.81 -1.02
C PRO A 32 9.58 18.25 -0.77
N VAL A 33 10.44 17.29 -0.42
CA VAL A 33 11.89 17.54 -0.40
C VAL A 33 12.36 17.69 -1.85
N MET A 34 12.87 18.89 -2.19
CA MET A 34 13.24 19.23 -3.55
C MET A 34 14.50 20.10 -3.59
N SER A 35 15.25 20.00 -4.68
CA SER A 35 16.32 20.93 -5.03
C SER A 35 15.70 22.15 -5.71
N ILE A 36 15.72 23.30 -5.05
CA ILE A 36 15.12 24.53 -5.55
C ILE A 36 16.06 25.20 -6.53
N GLU A 37 15.61 25.40 -7.76
CA GLU A 37 16.35 26.10 -8.81
C GLU A 37 15.95 27.58 -8.87
N ASN A 38 14.66 27.86 -8.75
CA ASN A 38 14.11 29.22 -8.81
C ASN A 38 13.05 29.44 -7.74
N THR A 39 13.00 30.67 -7.22
CA THR A 39 12.00 31.10 -6.24
C THR A 39 11.32 32.38 -6.73
N GLY A 40 9.99 32.38 -6.73
CA GLY A 40 9.19 33.57 -6.97
C GLY A 40 8.42 33.98 -5.72
N CYS A 41 8.25 35.28 -5.53
CA CYS A 41 7.44 35.84 -4.45
C CYS A 41 6.49 36.89 -4.99
N GLY A 42 5.18 36.67 -4.78
CA GLY A 42 4.13 37.64 -5.09
C GLY A 42 3.58 38.27 -3.81
N MET A 43 3.58 39.59 -3.71
CA MET A 43 3.11 40.31 -2.52
C MET A 43 1.66 40.75 -2.70
N GLY A 44 0.83 40.56 -1.67
CA GLY A 44 -0.50 41.15 -1.61
C GLY A 44 -0.44 42.62 -1.21
N SER A 45 -1.45 43.40 -1.61
CA SER A 45 -1.54 44.85 -1.30
C SER A 45 -2.00 45.15 0.13
N LYS A 46 -2.61 44.16 0.83
CA LYS A 46 -3.10 44.35 2.21
C LYS A 46 -2.00 44.08 3.22
N ASN A 47 -1.89 44.92 4.23
CA ASN A 47 -0.93 44.72 5.33
C ASN A 47 -1.56 43.89 6.45
N PHE A 48 -0.87 42.84 6.85
CA PHE A 48 -1.21 42.00 7.98
C PHE A 48 -0.03 41.88 8.95
N PRO A 49 -0.24 41.46 10.20
CA PRO A 49 0.85 41.21 11.15
C PRO A 49 1.85 40.16 10.69
N ILE A 50 1.47 39.33 9.72
CA ILE A 50 2.32 38.33 9.07
C ILE A 50 2.53 38.68 7.60
N ALA A 51 3.54 38.07 6.97
CA ALA A 51 3.84 38.32 5.56
C ALA A 51 2.67 37.83 4.66
N ASN A 52 2.06 38.78 3.95
CA ASN A 52 1.03 38.54 2.96
C ASN A 52 1.68 38.28 1.59
N CYS A 53 2.25 37.10 1.40
CA CYS A 53 2.94 36.77 0.16
C CYS A 53 2.67 35.32 -0.25
N LEU A 54 2.54 35.11 -1.57
CA LEU A 54 2.59 33.81 -2.21
C LEU A 54 4.05 33.50 -2.56
N ARG A 55 4.54 32.35 -2.16
CA ARG A 55 5.85 31.85 -2.57
C ARG A 55 5.67 30.72 -3.58
N ALA A 56 6.38 30.78 -4.68
CA ALA A 56 6.44 29.75 -5.69
C ALA A 56 7.87 29.24 -5.82
N TYR A 57 8.03 27.94 -5.87
CA TYR A 57 9.32 27.28 -6.04
C TYR A 57 9.29 26.44 -7.31
N ILE A 58 10.32 26.56 -8.12
CA ILE A 58 10.56 25.67 -9.26
C ILE A 58 11.85 24.92 -8.95
N GLY A 59 11.85 23.61 -9.14
CA GLY A 59 13.02 22.79 -8.88
C GLY A 59 12.71 21.33 -9.10
N GLU A 60 13.71 20.51 -8.94
CA GLU A 60 13.62 19.07 -9.06
C GLU A 60 13.28 18.42 -7.73
N ASN A 61 12.38 17.46 -7.75
CA ASN A 61 12.06 16.68 -6.57
C ASN A 61 13.32 15.89 -6.17
N ALA A 62 13.82 16.06 -4.95
CA ALA A 62 15.04 15.37 -4.47
C ALA A 62 14.90 13.83 -4.50
N HIS A 63 13.67 13.32 -4.67
CA HIS A 63 13.42 11.92 -4.93
C HIS A 63 13.52 11.53 -6.43
N SER A 64 13.79 12.49 -7.37
CA SER A 64 13.94 12.21 -8.79
C SER A 64 15.39 11.95 -9.25
N ASP A 65 16.39 12.27 -8.41
CA ASP A 65 17.80 12.10 -8.75
C ASP A 65 18.41 10.83 -8.13
N GLY A 66 17.96 9.70 -8.59
CA GLY A 66 18.65 8.45 -8.33
C GLY A 66 18.50 7.51 -9.50
N MET A 67 19.55 7.32 -10.27
CA MET A 67 19.69 6.21 -11.22
C MET A 67 19.38 4.83 -10.61
N TYR A 68 19.12 4.81 -9.27
CA TYR A 68 18.78 3.64 -8.47
C TYR A 68 17.30 3.58 -8.04
N GLU A 69 16.47 4.62 -8.24
CA GLU A 69 15.09 4.65 -7.73
C GLU A 69 14.02 4.22 -8.73
N LYS A 70 14.30 4.16 -10.03
CA LYS A 70 13.31 3.69 -11.03
C LYS A 70 12.80 2.27 -10.79
N ASP A 71 13.56 1.46 -10.05
CA ASP A 71 13.23 0.06 -9.77
C ASP A 71 12.75 -0.19 -8.34
N LYS A 72 12.71 0.85 -7.49
CA LYS A 72 12.26 0.71 -6.09
C LYS A 72 10.80 1.11 -5.98
N ILE A 73 9.94 0.13 -5.85
CA ILE A 73 8.53 0.38 -5.57
C ILE A 73 8.32 0.28 -4.07
N HIS A 74 7.99 1.42 -3.47
CA HIS A 74 7.53 1.50 -2.09
C HIS A 74 6.02 1.68 -2.10
N ASP A 75 5.32 0.92 -1.32
CA ASP A 75 3.93 1.18 -1.03
C ASP A 75 3.68 1.21 0.48
N LYS A 76 2.51 1.67 0.85
CA LYS A 76 2.04 1.73 2.23
C LYS A 76 0.79 0.88 2.36
N ILE A 77 0.77 0.09 3.40
CA ILE A 77 -0.43 -0.65 3.81
C ILE A 77 -0.72 -0.38 5.28
N ILE A 78 -1.95 -0.67 5.67
CA ILE A 78 -2.35 -0.68 7.08
C ILE A 78 -2.35 -2.11 7.57
N GLU A 79 -1.79 -2.32 8.75
CA GLU A 79 -1.89 -3.55 9.50
C GLU A 79 -2.78 -3.34 10.72
N LEU A 80 -3.91 -4.03 10.75
CA LEU A 80 -4.86 -4.04 11.86
C LEU A 80 -4.58 -5.27 12.72
N ARG A 81 -4.34 -5.08 14.02
CA ARG A 81 -4.03 -6.17 14.96
C ARG A 81 -5.00 -6.17 16.12
N CYS A 82 -5.52 -7.34 16.47
CA CYS A 82 -6.27 -7.54 17.71
C CYS A 82 -5.84 -8.83 18.42
N ASN A 83 -6.04 -8.89 19.72
CA ASN A 83 -5.73 -10.05 20.55
C ASN A 83 -7.02 -10.73 20.99
N LEU A 84 -7.06 -12.04 20.87
CA LEU A 84 -8.22 -12.90 21.14
C LEU A 84 -7.81 -13.99 22.15
N ASP A 85 -8.48 -14.06 23.32
CA ASP A 85 -8.26 -15.07 24.34
C ASP A 85 -9.55 -15.82 24.74
N ASP A 86 -10.65 -15.56 24.04
CA ASP A 86 -11.98 -16.06 24.35
C ASP A 86 -12.79 -16.52 23.12
N MET A 87 -12.10 -16.82 22.00
CA MET A 87 -12.70 -17.35 20.79
C MET A 87 -12.28 -18.79 20.52
N ALA A 88 -13.18 -19.60 19.93
CA ALA A 88 -12.84 -20.91 19.44
C ALA A 88 -11.91 -20.80 18.20
N PRO A 89 -10.97 -21.74 18.03
CA PRO A 89 -10.07 -21.73 16.86
C PRO A 89 -10.77 -21.74 15.51
N GLU A 90 -11.88 -22.48 15.39
CA GLU A 90 -12.70 -22.52 14.19
C GLU A 90 -13.37 -21.19 13.85
N ASP A 91 -13.78 -20.40 14.85
CA ASP A 91 -14.35 -19.07 14.65
C ASP A 91 -13.28 -18.08 14.17
N ILE A 92 -12.06 -18.22 14.69
CA ILE A 92 -10.90 -17.42 14.23
C ILE A 92 -10.54 -17.79 12.79
N ALA A 93 -10.57 -19.08 12.44
CA ALA A 93 -10.32 -19.56 11.08
C ALA A 93 -11.35 -18.97 10.11
N TYR A 94 -12.64 -19.03 10.46
CA TYR A 94 -13.71 -18.42 9.68
C TYR A 94 -13.52 -16.92 9.47
N ALA A 95 -13.20 -16.18 10.54
CA ALA A 95 -12.94 -14.75 10.44
C ALA A 95 -11.74 -14.45 9.52
N THR A 96 -10.68 -15.28 9.58
CA THR A 96 -9.50 -15.16 8.73
C THR A 96 -9.84 -15.36 7.24
N GLU A 97 -10.58 -16.44 6.92
CA GLU A 97 -11.04 -16.72 5.55
C GLU A 97 -11.92 -15.60 5.01
N LEU A 98 -12.90 -15.16 5.80
CA LEU A 98 -13.79 -14.07 5.43
C LEU A 98 -13.03 -12.77 5.11
N LEU A 99 -12.05 -12.39 5.92
CA LEU A 99 -11.24 -11.20 5.66
C LEU A 99 -10.43 -11.33 4.36
N MET A 100 -9.91 -12.52 4.04
CA MET A 100 -9.22 -12.79 2.79
C MET A 100 -10.18 -12.69 1.59
N ASP A 101 -11.37 -13.28 1.68
CA ASP A 101 -12.41 -13.25 0.63
C ASP A 101 -12.91 -11.82 0.36
N GLU A 102 -12.96 -10.99 1.41
CA GLU A 102 -13.31 -9.58 1.32
C GLU A 102 -12.19 -8.69 0.72
N GLY A 103 -11.04 -9.28 0.38
CA GLY A 103 -9.96 -8.65 -0.35
C GLY A 103 -8.86 -8.05 0.51
N ALA A 104 -8.66 -8.53 1.73
CA ALA A 104 -7.48 -8.17 2.51
C ALA A 104 -6.19 -8.49 1.72
N CYS A 105 -5.16 -7.67 1.89
CA CYS A 105 -3.87 -7.93 1.26
C CYS A 105 -3.18 -9.17 1.82
N ASP A 106 -3.37 -9.44 3.10
CA ASP A 106 -2.92 -10.64 3.80
C ASP A 106 -3.63 -10.74 5.17
N VAL A 107 -3.85 -11.95 5.65
CA VAL A 107 -4.38 -12.20 7.00
C VAL A 107 -3.61 -13.37 7.60
N TYR A 108 -3.10 -13.16 8.80
CA TYR A 108 -2.37 -14.21 9.51
C TYR A 108 -2.59 -14.12 11.02
N THR A 109 -2.27 -15.20 11.70
CA THR A 109 -2.40 -15.30 13.15
C THR A 109 -1.08 -15.64 13.81
N LEU A 110 -0.88 -15.13 15.02
CA LEU A 110 0.29 -15.42 15.88
C LEU A 110 -0.18 -15.89 17.25
N ASN A 111 0.43 -16.95 17.76
CA ASN A 111 0.23 -17.36 19.14
C ASN A 111 0.91 -16.35 20.08
N ILE A 112 0.18 -15.88 21.06
CA ILE A 112 0.66 -14.90 22.04
C ILE A 112 0.35 -15.36 23.46
N GLN A 113 1.11 -14.84 24.41
CA GLN A 113 0.82 -14.95 25.83
C GLN A 113 0.24 -13.62 26.32
N MET A 114 -0.95 -13.67 26.89
CA MET A 114 -1.67 -12.49 27.38
C MET A 114 -1.54 -12.35 28.90
N LYS A 115 -2.05 -11.23 29.45
CA LYS A 115 -2.13 -11.00 30.89
C LYS A 115 -2.81 -12.17 31.60
N LYS A 116 -2.49 -12.36 32.88
CA LYS A 116 -2.98 -13.49 33.71
C LYS A 116 -2.56 -14.87 33.16
N ASN A 117 -1.45 -14.92 32.42
CA ASN A 117 -0.88 -16.13 31.84
C ASN A 117 -1.85 -16.90 30.92
N ARG A 118 -2.73 -16.18 30.19
CA ARG A 118 -3.66 -16.79 29.25
C ARG A 118 -3.01 -16.95 27.87
N PRO A 119 -3.08 -18.13 27.26
CA PRO A 119 -2.78 -18.28 25.86
C PRO A 119 -3.80 -17.51 25.04
N GLY A 120 -3.39 -16.88 23.96
CA GLY A 120 -4.27 -16.16 23.05
C GLY A 120 -3.69 -16.16 21.64
N ILE A 121 -4.48 -15.61 20.72
CA ILE A 121 -4.12 -15.46 19.32
C ILE A 121 -4.18 -13.99 18.97
N MET A 122 -3.13 -13.48 18.34
CA MET A 122 -3.16 -12.18 17.68
C MET A 122 -3.55 -12.37 16.23
N LEU A 123 -4.70 -11.82 15.84
CA LEU A 123 -5.14 -11.71 14.46
C LEU A 123 -4.54 -10.45 13.86
N CYS A 124 -3.90 -10.60 12.70
CA CYS A 124 -3.31 -9.52 11.91
C CYS A 124 -3.97 -9.50 10.53
N CYS A 125 -4.51 -8.36 10.13
CA CYS A 125 -5.13 -8.14 8.83
C CYS A 125 -4.44 -6.96 8.13
N MET A 126 -3.90 -7.20 6.95
CA MET A 126 -3.27 -6.18 6.11
C MET A 126 -4.23 -5.71 5.04
N CYS A 127 -4.44 -4.40 4.93
CA CYS A 127 -5.34 -3.81 3.95
C CYS A 127 -4.79 -2.50 3.38
N LYS A 128 -5.41 -2.01 2.32
CA LYS A 128 -5.09 -0.70 1.78
C LYS A 128 -5.59 0.41 2.70
N GLN A 129 -4.91 1.56 2.66
CA GLN A 129 -5.23 2.73 3.47
C GLN A 129 -6.70 3.14 3.38
N ASN A 130 -7.28 3.12 2.19
CA ASN A 130 -8.66 3.53 1.93
C ASN A 130 -9.71 2.46 2.30
N GLU A 131 -9.29 1.27 2.73
CA GLU A 131 -10.16 0.15 3.09
C GLU A 131 -10.12 -0.17 4.60
N LYS A 132 -9.31 0.54 5.38
CA LYS A 132 -9.07 0.23 6.80
C LYS A 132 -10.34 0.22 7.65
N GLU A 133 -11.25 1.16 7.44
CA GLU A 133 -12.53 1.22 8.17
C GLU A 133 -13.42 0.01 7.86
N LYS A 134 -13.45 -0.44 6.61
CA LYS A 134 -14.16 -1.67 6.21
C LYS A 134 -13.64 -2.87 6.98
N PHE A 135 -12.31 -3.06 6.98
CA PHE A 135 -11.69 -4.22 7.64
C PHE A 135 -11.78 -4.14 9.17
N ALA A 136 -11.65 -2.95 9.76
CA ALA A 136 -11.89 -2.76 11.18
C ALA A 136 -13.33 -3.16 11.56
N GLY A 137 -14.33 -2.76 10.76
CA GLY A 137 -15.73 -3.14 10.94
C GLY A 137 -15.96 -4.65 10.85
N LEU A 138 -15.32 -5.32 9.87
CA LEU A 138 -15.39 -6.78 9.73
C LEU A 138 -14.75 -7.51 10.92
N ILE A 139 -13.58 -7.06 11.39
CA ILE A 139 -12.91 -7.63 12.55
C ILE A 139 -13.82 -7.50 13.80
N PHE A 140 -14.38 -6.33 14.08
CA PHE A 140 -15.31 -6.17 15.20
C PHE A 140 -16.56 -7.03 15.10
N LYS A 141 -17.08 -7.23 13.89
CA LYS A 141 -18.28 -8.02 13.65
C LYS A 141 -18.06 -9.52 13.84
N HIS A 142 -16.89 -10.02 13.45
CA HIS A 142 -16.61 -11.46 13.35
C HIS A 142 -15.61 -11.96 14.39
N THR A 143 -15.21 -11.11 15.35
CA THR A 143 -14.37 -11.49 16.48
C THR A 143 -14.91 -10.94 17.80
N SER A 144 -14.44 -11.47 18.92
CA SER A 144 -14.77 -10.99 20.26
C SER A 144 -13.97 -9.75 20.68
N THR A 145 -13.07 -9.25 19.84
CA THR A 145 -12.21 -8.12 20.21
C THR A 145 -13.00 -6.84 20.49
N ILE A 146 -12.59 -6.10 21.50
CA ILE A 146 -13.13 -4.77 21.84
C ILE A 146 -12.20 -3.64 21.40
N GLY A 147 -11.06 -3.98 20.77
CA GLY A 147 -10.08 -2.97 20.35
C GLY A 147 -9.11 -3.49 19.29
N ILE A 148 -8.83 -2.65 18.32
CA ILE A 148 -7.92 -2.91 17.21
C ILE A 148 -6.80 -1.88 17.25
N ARG A 149 -5.56 -2.34 17.07
CA ARG A 149 -4.39 -1.47 16.88
C ARG A 149 -4.14 -1.30 15.39
N GLU A 150 -3.93 -0.07 14.96
CA GLU A 150 -3.60 0.28 13.57
C GLU A 150 -2.12 0.63 13.47
N TYR A 151 -1.44 0.08 12.46
CA TYR A 151 -0.06 0.40 12.13
C TYR A 151 0.06 0.70 10.65
N GLU A 152 0.69 1.82 10.32
CA GLU A 152 1.10 2.10 8.93
C GLU A 152 2.43 1.40 8.65
N CYS A 153 2.44 0.53 7.65
CA CYS A 153 3.60 -0.25 7.27
C CYS A 153 4.11 0.18 5.90
N ASN A 154 5.36 0.61 5.81
CA ASN A 154 6.05 0.81 4.55
C ASN A 154 6.56 -0.54 4.03
N ARG A 155 6.28 -0.86 2.75
CA ARG A 155 6.76 -2.10 2.12
C ARG A 155 7.72 -1.81 0.99
N TYR A 156 8.73 -2.66 0.88
CA TYR A 156 9.59 -2.78 -0.29
C TYR A 156 9.03 -3.91 -1.15
N ILE A 157 8.61 -3.61 -2.37
CA ILE A 157 8.01 -4.59 -3.27
C ILE A 157 8.71 -4.63 -4.62
N LEU A 158 8.72 -5.80 -5.25
CA LEU A 158 9.15 -5.93 -6.63
C LEU A 158 7.98 -5.58 -7.56
N LYS A 159 8.26 -4.92 -8.66
CA LYS A 159 7.27 -4.75 -9.74
C LYS A 159 6.85 -6.13 -10.22
N ARG A 160 5.54 -6.35 -10.35
CA ARG A 160 4.95 -7.62 -10.80
C ARG A 160 4.26 -7.44 -12.13
N GLU A 161 4.46 -8.40 -13.00
CA GLU A 161 3.85 -8.46 -14.32
C GLU A 161 3.42 -9.89 -14.61
N ASN A 162 2.18 -10.06 -15.07
CA ASN A 162 1.72 -11.36 -15.57
C ASN A 162 2.19 -11.52 -17.00
N ILE A 163 2.89 -12.60 -17.28
CA ILE A 163 3.43 -12.93 -18.59
C ILE A 163 2.97 -14.31 -19.00
N VAL A 164 2.94 -14.55 -20.29
CA VAL A 164 2.71 -15.88 -20.87
C VAL A 164 4.01 -16.37 -21.47
N ILE A 165 4.42 -17.55 -21.11
CA ILE A 165 5.64 -18.18 -21.61
C ILE A 165 5.24 -19.34 -22.51
N ASP A 166 5.81 -19.40 -23.70
CA ASP A 166 5.66 -20.54 -24.60
C ASP A 166 6.69 -21.60 -24.23
N THR A 167 6.23 -22.79 -23.91
CA THR A 167 7.08 -23.92 -23.51
C THR A 167 6.85 -25.10 -24.44
N GLY A 168 7.72 -26.11 -24.38
CA GLY A 168 7.51 -27.36 -25.13
C GLY A 168 6.23 -28.12 -24.74
N TYR A 169 5.52 -27.67 -23.70
CA TYR A 169 4.25 -28.21 -23.22
C TYR A 169 3.08 -27.24 -23.43
N GLY A 170 3.25 -26.23 -24.28
CA GLY A 170 2.27 -25.20 -24.55
C GLY A 170 2.48 -23.93 -23.71
N LYS A 171 1.48 -23.05 -23.76
CA LYS A 171 1.51 -21.75 -23.05
C LYS A 171 1.31 -21.92 -21.56
N VAL A 172 2.15 -21.26 -20.78
CA VAL A 172 2.16 -21.28 -19.32
C VAL A 172 2.08 -19.85 -18.81
N GLN A 173 1.13 -19.57 -17.93
CA GLN A 173 1.04 -18.30 -17.22
C GLN A 173 2.16 -18.24 -16.18
N ALA A 174 2.82 -17.10 -16.11
CA ALA A 174 3.89 -16.86 -15.15
C ALA A 174 3.84 -15.45 -14.60
N LYS A 175 4.34 -15.26 -13.40
CA LYS A 175 4.57 -13.97 -12.76
C LYS A 175 6.04 -13.60 -12.85
N LYS A 176 6.33 -12.51 -13.55
CA LYS A 176 7.65 -11.85 -13.53
C LYS A 176 7.67 -10.85 -12.40
N SER A 177 8.70 -10.91 -11.57
CA SER A 177 8.96 -9.94 -10.51
C SER A 177 10.33 -9.33 -10.70
N GLU A 178 10.44 -7.99 -10.69
CA GLU A 178 11.69 -7.28 -10.99
C GLU A 178 11.83 -6.05 -10.10
N GLY A 179 13.05 -5.76 -9.62
CA GLY A 179 13.40 -4.61 -8.81
C GLY A 179 14.60 -4.90 -7.90
N TYR A 180 15.21 -3.87 -7.36
CA TYR A 180 16.37 -3.98 -6.47
C TYR A 180 17.51 -4.86 -7.01
N GLY A 181 17.75 -4.81 -8.33
CA GLY A 181 18.74 -5.66 -8.98
C GLY A 181 18.38 -7.14 -9.07
N THR A 182 17.13 -7.52 -8.73
CA THR A 182 16.66 -8.90 -8.75
C THR A 182 15.55 -9.07 -9.79
N LYS A 183 15.62 -10.18 -10.53
CA LYS A 183 14.60 -10.62 -11.47
C LYS A 183 14.24 -12.06 -11.20
N ARG A 184 12.93 -12.35 -11.09
CA ARG A 184 12.39 -13.69 -10.87
C ARG A 184 11.21 -13.93 -11.79
N ILE A 185 11.10 -15.13 -12.28
CA ILE A 185 9.93 -15.60 -13.03
C ILE A 185 9.44 -16.85 -12.33
N LYS A 186 8.13 -16.95 -12.12
CA LYS A 186 7.51 -18.12 -11.47
C LYS A 186 6.26 -18.47 -12.24
N ALA A 187 6.22 -19.72 -12.76
CA ALA A 187 5.03 -20.26 -13.39
C ALA A 187 3.88 -20.43 -12.39
N GLU A 188 2.64 -20.26 -12.86
CA GLU A 188 1.46 -20.50 -12.05
C GLU A 188 1.31 -22.00 -11.77
N TYR A 189 0.85 -22.30 -10.56
CA TYR A 189 0.75 -23.69 -10.10
C TYR A 189 -0.25 -24.51 -10.92
N GLU A 190 -1.36 -23.90 -11.30
CA GLU A 190 -2.43 -24.55 -12.07
C GLU A 190 -1.92 -25.06 -13.41
N ASP A 191 -1.09 -24.29 -14.11
CA ASP A 191 -0.50 -24.72 -15.38
C ASP A 191 0.53 -25.83 -15.19
N ILE A 192 1.36 -25.73 -14.12
CA ILE A 192 2.31 -26.81 -13.80
C ILE A 192 1.56 -28.09 -13.45
N ALA A 193 0.49 -28.00 -12.66
CA ALA A 193 -0.33 -29.13 -12.26
C ALA A 193 -1.07 -29.76 -13.47
N ARG A 194 -1.57 -28.94 -14.40
CA ARG A 194 -2.17 -29.38 -15.66
C ARG A 194 -1.16 -30.17 -16.48
N ILE A 195 0.03 -29.61 -16.72
CA ILE A 195 1.09 -30.28 -17.49
C ILE A 195 1.51 -31.60 -16.82
N ALA A 196 1.65 -31.60 -15.49
CA ALA A 196 1.99 -32.83 -14.77
C ALA A 196 0.94 -33.95 -14.97
N LYS A 197 -0.35 -33.60 -14.94
CA LYS A 197 -1.45 -34.54 -15.22
C LYS A 197 -1.45 -35.05 -16.67
N GLU A 198 -1.22 -34.13 -17.64
CA GLU A 198 -1.22 -34.48 -19.07
C GLU A 198 -0.01 -35.34 -19.46
N THR A 199 1.14 -35.14 -18.83
CA THR A 199 2.40 -35.84 -19.16
C THR A 199 2.71 -37.01 -18.28
N GLY A 200 2.02 -37.18 -17.14
CA GLY A 200 2.34 -38.18 -16.11
C GLY A 200 3.65 -37.92 -15.34
N LEU A 201 4.27 -36.75 -15.55
CA LEU A 201 5.53 -36.41 -14.89
C LEU A 201 5.29 -35.85 -13.47
N PRO A 202 6.23 -36.07 -12.54
CA PRO A 202 6.21 -35.39 -11.25
C PRO A 202 6.26 -33.86 -11.42
N ILE A 203 5.53 -33.12 -10.58
CA ILE A 203 5.49 -31.64 -10.60
C ILE A 203 6.91 -31.04 -10.54
N SER A 204 7.81 -31.62 -9.77
CA SER A 204 9.21 -31.20 -9.65
C SER A 204 9.99 -31.30 -10.96
N GLU A 205 9.71 -32.34 -11.77
CA GLU A 205 10.31 -32.49 -13.08
C GLU A 205 9.72 -31.51 -14.10
N VAL A 206 8.42 -31.30 -14.08
CA VAL A 206 7.76 -30.29 -14.91
C VAL A 206 8.36 -28.91 -14.66
N ARG A 207 8.55 -28.53 -13.40
CA ARG A 207 9.21 -27.26 -13.06
C ARG A 207 10.62 -27.11 -13.63
N LYS A 208 11.44 -28.19 -13.58
CA LYS A 208 12.78 -28.17 -14.15
C LYS A 208 12.77 -28.06 -15.68
N LYS A 209 11.82 -28.72 -16.35
CA LYS A 209 11.72 -28.73 -17.81
C LYS A 209 11.14 -27.46 -18.40
N ILE A 210 10.30 -26.74 -17.67
CA ILE A 210 9.79 -25.42 -18.08
C ILE A 210 10.89 -24.37 -18.02
N ASN A 211 11.97 -24.62 -17.28
CA ASN A 211 13.19 -23.82 -17.22
C ASN A 211 12.94 -22.32 -16.91
N ILE A 212 12.16 -22.04 -15.85
CA ILE A 212 11.79 -20.71 -15.36
C ILE A 212 12.43 -20.46 -14.00
#